data_c825a6a88e6b572bd6f2ad22d2d9eff1
#
_entry.id   c825a6a88e6b572bd6f2ad22d2d9eff1
#
_cell.length_a   1.000
_cell.length_b   1.000
_cell.length_c   1.000
_cell.angle_alpha   90.00
_cell.angle_beta   90.00
_cell.angle_gamma   90.00
#
_symmetry.space_group_name_H-M   'P 1'
#
loop_
_entity.id
_entity.type
_entity.pdbx_description
1 polymer ?
#
loop_
_entity_poly.entity_id
_entity_poly.type
_entity_poly.pdbx_seq_one_letter_code
_entity_poly.pdbx_strand_id
1 'polypeptide(L)'
;RPYLFSNTLAPSITGASIAVFDLLSQTTALRDTLEANTTYFREKITAAGFDIKPGTHPIIPIMLYDAVVSQKMAEKLLEKGIYVIGFYYPVVAKGQARIRVQISAAHTRAHLDQAIQAFIEVGKELGVIK
;
A
#
# COMPACT_ATOMS: atom_id res chain seq x y z
N ARG A 1 22.46 3.93 -26.09
CA ARG A 1 22.02 5.18 -26.75
C ARG A 1 20.90 5.95 -26.02
N PRO A 2 20.44 5.59 -24.80
CA PRO A 2 19.35 6.30 -24.12
C PRO A 2 19.67 7.79 -23.90
N TYR A 3 20.92 8.11 -23.61
CA TYR A 3 21.35 9.51 -23.37
C TYR A 3 21.47 10.36 -24.65
N LEU A 4 21.40 9.73 -25.82
CA LEU A 4 21.53 10.45 -27.09
C LEU A 4 20.16 10.86 -27.66
N PHE A 5 19.08 10.18 -27.26
CA PHE A 5 17.75 10.32 -27.84
C PHE A 5 16.69 10.60 -26.79
N SER A 6 16.57 11.71 -26.25
CA SER A 6 15.38 12.23 -25.55
C SER A 6 15.00 11.62 -24.19
N ASN A 7 15.69 10.64 -23.66
CA ASN A 7 15.32 10.02 -22.37
C ASN A 7 16.22 10.43 -21.21
N THR A 8 16.78 11.64 -21.26
CA THR A 8 17.47 12.24 -20.13
C THR A 8 16.46 12.76 -19.12
N LEU A 9 16.76 12.61 -17.83
CA LEU A 9 15.95 13.20 -16.76
C LEU A 9 15.89 14.72 -16.90
N ALA A 10 14.69 15.28 -16.70
CA ALA A 10 14.54 16.72 -16.66
C ALA A 10 15.40 17.34 -15.53
N PRO A 11 16.04 18.49 -15.74
CA PRO A 11 16.89 19.10 -14.71
C PRO A 11 16.19 19.31 -13.37
N SER A 12 14.91 19.67 -13.37
CA SER A 12 14.11 19.83 -12.16
C SER A 12 13.94 18.51 -11.39
N ILE A 13 13.73 17.40 -12.10
CA ILE A 13 13.63 16.05 -11.50
C ILE A 13 15.00 15.65 -10.92
N THR A 14 16.07 15.91 -11.66
CA THR A 14 17.44 15.61 -11.20
C THR A 14 17.77 16.42 -9.94
N GLY A 15 17.49 17.71 -9.91
CA GLY A 15 17.72 18.57 -8.76
C GLY A 15 16.92 18.11 -7.53
N ALA A 16 15.64 17.80 -7.71
CA ALA A 16 14.80 17.26 -6.63
C ALA A 16 15.32 15.90 -6.11
N SER A 17 15.78 15.02 -6.99
CA SER A 17 16.33 13.72 -6.60
C SER A 17 17.61 13.86 -5.77
N ILE A 18 18.50 14.77 -6.15
CA ILE A 18 19.74 15.06 -5.37
C ILE A 18 19.34 15.53 -3.97
N ALA A 19 18.43 16.51 -3.86
CA ALA A 19 17.98 17.02 -2.57
C ALA A 19 17.34 15.93 -1.68
N VAL A 20 16.59 15.00 -2.27
CA VAL A 20 16.03 13.85 -1.55
C VAL A 20 17.13 12.93 -1.02
N PHE A 21 18.14 12.62 -1.84
CA PHE A 21 19.27 11.78 -1.39
C PHE A 21 20.08 12.47 -0.29
N ASP A 22 20.32 13.77 -0.38
CA ASP A 22 21.00 14.53 0.66
C ASP A 22 20.22 14.46 1.99
N LEU A 23 18.90 14.68 1.94
CA LEU A 23 18.02 14.57 3.11
C LEU A 23 18.04 13.17 3.73
N LEU A 24 17.92 12.12 2.91
CA LEU A 24 17.93 10.73 3.38
C LEU A 24 19.30 10.28 3.90
N SER A 25 20.38 10.94 3.50
CA SER A 25 21.72 10.67 4.00
C SER A 25 21.99 11.26 5.38
N GLN A 26 21.23 12.27 5.79
CA GLN A 26 21.38 12.94 7.09
C GLN A 26 20.71 12.20 8.24
N THR A 27 19.65 11.43 7.96
CA THR A 27 18.85 10.74 8.98
C THR A 27 18.12 9.54 8.44
N THR A 28 17.89 8.53 9.29
CA THR A 28 17.07 7.36 9.00
C THR A 28 15.61 7.52 9.48
N ALA A 29 15.28 8.60 10.18
CA ALA A 29 14.03 8.76 10.90
C ALA A 29 12.76 8.46 10.07
N LEU A 30 12.71 8.91 8.80
CA LEU A 30 11.57 8.62 7.92
C LEU A 30 11.49 7.14 7.54
N ARG A 31 12.64 6.50 7.32
CA ARG A 31 12.71 5.05 7.02
C ARG A 31 12.30 4.23 8.23
N ASP A 32 12.77 4.60 9.42
CA ASP A 32 12.45 3.92 10.68
C ASP A 32 10.96 4.04 10.99
N THR A 33 10.37 5.22 10.77
CA THR A 33 8.93 5.46 10.88
C THR A 33 8.14 4.62 9.88
N LEU A 34 8.58 4.56 8.63
CA LEU A 34 7.94 3.74 7.59
C LEU A 34 7.98 2.25 7.95
N GLU A 35 9.09 1.76 8.45
CA GLU A 35 9.24 0.36 8.87
C GLU A 35 8.33 0.03 10.06
N ALA A 36 8.32 0.89 11.09
CA ALA A 36 7.42 0.73 12.24
C ALA A 36 5.93 0.75 11.85
N ASN A 37 5.53 1.67 10.98
CA ASN A 37 4.18 1.74 10.45
C ASN A 37 3.81 0.49 9.64
N THR A 38 4.73 0.02 8.82
CA THR A 38 4.55 -1.18 7.97
C THR A 38 4.37 -2.44 8.82
N THR A 39 5.25 -2.64 9.80
CA THR A 39 5.18 -3.76 10.74
C THR A 39 3.86 -3.76 11.49
N TYR A 40 3.50 -2.63 12.05
CA TYR A 40 2.23 -2.48 12.77
C TYR A 40 1.01 -2.83 11.92
N PHE A 41 0.93 -2.27 10.71
CA PHE A 41 -0.21 -2.53 9.83
C PHE A 41 -0.28 -4.02 9.44
N ARG A 42 0.86 -4.63 9.09
CA ARG A 42 0.94 -6.06 8.75
C ARG A 42 0.45 -6.94 9.89
N GLU A 43 0.94 -6.71 11.11
CA GLU A 43 0.54 -7.47 12.28
C GLU A 43 -0.97 -7.38 12.54
N LYS A 44 -1.52 -6.17 12.51
CA LYS A 44 -2.94 -5.95 12.79
C LYS A 44 -3.87 -6.54 11.74
N ILE A 45 -3.54 -6.37 10.46
CA ILE A 45 -4.33 -6.93 9.35
C ILE A 45 -4.27 -8.45 9.34
N THR A 46 -3.11 -9.04 9.61
CA THR A 46 -2.97 -10.51 9.72
C THR A 46 -3.75 -11.04 10.92
N ALA A 47 -3.65 -10.39 12.08
CA ALA A 47 -4.41 -10.75 13.28
C ALA A 47 -5.93 -10.65 13.07
N ALA A 48 -6.39 -9.74 12.21
CA ALA A 48 -7.79 -9.63 11.83
C ALA A 48 -8.29 -10.75 10.89
N GLY A 49 -7.39 -11.60 10.39
CA GLY A 49 -7.72 -12.74 9.54
C GLY A 49 -7.55 -12.52 8.04
N PHE A 50 -7.00 -11.40 7.61
CA PHE A 50 -6.68 -11.18 6.21
C PHE A 50 -5.44 -11.97 5.78
N ASP A 51 -5.52 -12.56 4.58
CA ASP A 51 -4.36 -13.15 3.93
C ASP A 51 -3.53 -12.05 3.25
N ILE A 52 -2.29 -11.89 3.67
CA ILE A 52 -1.33 -10.96 3.09
C ILE A 52 -0.08 -11.71 2.61
N LYS A 53 0.52 -11.24 1.53
CA LYS A 53 1.81 -11.81 1.13
C LYS A 53 2.89 -11.45 2.16
N PRO A 54 3.67 -12.44 2.61
CA PRO A 54 4.76 -12.21 3.55
C PRO A 54 5.81 -11.25 2.99
N GLY A 55 6.52 -10.58 3.87
CA GLY A 55 7.58 -9.64 3.53
C GLY A 55 7.61 -8.44 4.47
N THR A 56 8.61 -7.58 4.28
CA THR A 56 8.84 -6.36 5.07
C THR A 56 8.55 -5.08 4.28
N HIS A 57 8.24 -5.21 2.98
CA HIS A 57 8.02 -4.07 2.10
C HIS A 57 6.76 -3.27 2.52
N PRO A 58 6.77 -1.92 2.44
CA PRO A 58 5.63 -1.07 2.79
C PRO A 58 4.45 -1.16 1.80
N ILE A 59 4.63 -1.77 0.65
CA ILE A 59 3.52 -2.18 -0.20
C ILE A 59 3.02 -3.54 0.27
N ILE A 60 1.77 -3.59 0.74
CA ILE A 60 1.17 -4.78 1.36
C ILE A 60 0.03 -5.29 0.48
N PRO A 61 0.22 -6.43 -0.20
CA PRO A 61 -0.86 -7.07 -0.95
C PRO A 61 -1.80 -7.81 -0.01
N ILE A 62 -3.05 -7.36 0.10
CA ILE A 62 -4.13 -8.07 0.79
C ILE A 62 -4.83 -8.93 -0.26
N MET A 63 -4.73 -10.25 -0.11
CA MET A 63 -5.21 -11.22 -1.09
C MET A 63 -6.71 -11.43 -0.95
N LEU A 64 -7.43 -11.27 -2.06
CA LEU A 64 -8.88 -11.46 -2.14
C LEU A 64 -9.27 -12.54 -3.14
N TYR A 65 -8.35 -12.88 -4.06
CA TYR A 65 -8.46 -13.92 -5.07
C TYR A 65 -9.55 -13.68 -6.13
N ASP A 66 -10.65 -13.05 -5.77
CA ASP A 66 -11.81 -12.75 -6.63
C ASP A 66 -11.81 -11.27 -7.06
N ALA A 67 -12.01 -11.03 -8.37
CA ALA A 67 -11.99 -9.70 -8.96
C ALA A 67 -13.20 -8.84 -8.50
N VAL A 68 -14.36 -9.45 -8.37
CA VAL A 68 -15.60 -8.74 -7.97
C VAL A 68 -15.50 -8.34 -6.51
N VAL A 69 -14.99 -9.21 -5.65
CA VAL A 69 -14.75 -8.91 -4.23
C VAL A 69 -13.74 -7.78 -4.10
N SER A 70 -12.66 -7.80 -4.90
CA SER A 70 -11.64 -6.76 -4.90
C SER A 70 -12.18 -5.38 -5.28
N GLN A 71 -13.08 -5.31 -6.27
CA GLN A 71 -13.73 -4.06 -6.68
C GLN A 71 -14.68 -3.55 -5.59
N LYS A 72 -15.59 -4.40 -5.12
CA LYS A 72 -16.55 -4.04 -4.07
C LYS A 72 -15.87 -3.58 -2.79
N MET A 73 -14.76 -4.24 -2.43
CA MET A 73 -14.01 -3.86 -1.24
C MET A 73 -13.36 -2.48 -1.40
N ALA A 74 -12.81 -2.16 -2.58
CA ALA A 74 -12.25 -0.85 -2.86
C ALA A 74 -13.32 0.26 -2.81
N GLU A 75 -14.51 0.02 -3.38
CA GLU A 75 -15.65 0.95 -3.34
C GLU A 75 -16.09 1.23 -1.90
N LYS A 76 -16.31 0.19 -1.11
CA LYS A 76 -16.76 0.34 0.29
C LYS A 76 -15.70 0.98 1.20
N LEU A 77 -14.43 0.71 0.96
CA LEU A 77 -13.35 1.39 1.67
C LEU A 77 -13.27 2.88 1.32
N LEU A 78 -13.56 3.25 0.06
CA LEU A 78 -13.63 4.65 -0.34
C LEU A 78 -14.77 5.38 0.37
N GLU A 79 -15.95 4.77 0.54
CA GLU A 79 -17.06 5.33 1.33
C GLU A 79 -16.66 5.60 2.79
N LYS A 80 -15.70 4.83 3.33
CA LYS A 80 -15.12 5.04 4.67
C LYS A 80 -13.90 5.99 4.68
N GLY A 81 -13.61 6.66 3.57
CA GLY A 81 -12.50 7.60 3.43
C GLY A 81 -11.14 6.94 3.22
N ILE A 82 -11.08 5.65 2.89
CA ILE A 82 -9.85 4.91 2.62
C ILE A 82 -9.72 4.68 1.12
N TYR A 83 -8.81 5.41 0.49
CA TYR A 83 -8.55 5.28 -0.94
C TYR A 83 -7.59 4.11 -1.20
N VAL A 84 -8.09 3.06 -1.82
CA VAL A 84 -7.33 1.90 -2.30
C VAL A 84 -7.85 1.45 -3.65
N ILE A 85 -7.03 0.70 -4.39
CA ILE A 85 -7.39 0.18 -5.71
C ILE A 85 -7.28 -1.35 -5.71
N GLY A 86 -8.30 -1.99 -6.26
CA GLY A 86 -8.29 -3.42 -6.54
C GLY A 86 -7.43 -3.73 -7.77
N PHE A 87 -6.57 -4.74 -7.64
CA PHE A 87 -5.76 -5.29 -8.72
C PHE A 87 -6.29 -6.66 -9.09
N TYR A 88 -6.70 -6.82 -10.35
CA TYR A 88 -7.25 -8.06 -10.90
C TYR A 88 -6.78 -8.26 -12.35
N TYR A 89 -7.16 -9.37 -12.99
CA TYR A 89 -6.78 -9.63 -14.39
C TYR A 89 -7.25 -8.50 -15.31
N PRO A 90 -6.42 -8.04 -16.28
CA PRO A 90 -5.11 -8.57 -16.69
C PRO A 90 -3.89 -8.02 -15.93
N VAL A 91 -4.06 -7.10 -14.98
CA VAL A 91 -2.95 -6.49 -14.23
C VAL A 91 -2.23 -7.51 -13.33
N VAL A 92 -2.98 -8.47 -12.81
CA VAL A 92 -2.47 -9.63 -12.09
C VAL A 92 -3.06 -10.90 -12.70
N ALA A 93 -2.46 -12.06 -12.46
CA ALA A 93 -2.96 -13.33 -12.97
C ALA A 93 -4.38 -13.62 -12.45
N LYS A 94 -5.17 -14.39 -13.21
CA LYS A 94 -6.49 -14.87 -12.77
C LYS A 94 -6.39 -15.60 -11.44
N GLY A 95 -7.34 -15.37 -10.53
CA GLY A 95 -7.32 -15.93 -9.19
C GLY A 95 -6.28 -15.29 -8.26
N GLN A 96 -5.67 -14.16 -8.62
CA GLN A 96 -4.68 -13.45 -7.82
C GLN A 96 -5.13 -12.01 -7.51
N ALA A 97 -6.43 -11.76 -7.53
CA ALA A 97 -6.98 -10.46 -7.22
C ALA A 97 -6.64 -10.04 -5.79
N ARG A 98 -6.32 -8.78 -5.60
CA ARG A 98 -5.85 -8.23 -4.34
C ARG A 98 -6.10 -6.73 -4.25
N ILE A 99 -6.09 -6.19 -3.05
CA ILE A 99 -5.88 -4.77 -2.82
C ILE A 99 -4.40 -4.56 -2.49
N ARG A 100 -3.81 -3.52 -3.05
CA ARG A 100 -2.44 -3.11 -2.75
C ARG A 100 -2.49 -1.90 -1.82
N VAL A 101 -2.20 -2.11 -0.55
CA VAL A 101 -2.03 -1.03 0.41
C VAL A 101 -0.61 -0.50 0.32
N GLN A 102 -0.44 0.81 0.35
CA GLN A 102 0.86 1.47 0.38
C GLN A 102 0.98 2.29 1.65
N ILE A 103 1.89 1.89 2.54
CA ILE A 103 2.18 2.60 3.78
C ILE A 103 3.15 3.74 3.50
N SER A 104 3.02 4.83 4.26
CA SER A 104 3.89 6.00 4.19
C SER A 104 4.41 6.36 5.58
N ALA A 105 5.59 6.98 5.63
CA ALA A 105 6.11 7.60 6.85
C ALA A 105 5.24 8.78 7.34
N ALA A 106 4.44 9.37 6.44
CA ALA A 106 3.49 10.43 6.79
C ALA A 106 2.21 9.93 7.46
N HIS A 107 1.95 8.62 7.43
CA HIS A 107 0.80 8.07 8.14
C HIS A 107 1.04 8.07 9.65
N THR A 108 0.08 8.66 10.37
CA THR A 108 0.05 8.58 11.84
C THR A 108 -0.54 7.24 12.29
N ARG A 109 -0.35 6.91 13.56
CA ARG A 109 -0.98 5.73 14.15
C ARG A 109 -2.51 5.76 14.02
N ALA A 110 -3.13 6.92 14.24
CA ALA A 110 -4.57 7.10 14.07
C ALA A 110 -5.04 6.82 12.63
N HIS A 111 -4.29 7.24 11.62
CA HIS A 111 -4.61 6.92 10.23
C HIS A 111 -4.56 5.42 9.96
N LEU A 112 -3.56 4.72 10.51
CA LEU A 112 -3.44 3.28 10.36
C LEU A 112 -4.56 2.53 11.07
N ASP A 113 -4.92 2.95 12.29
CA ASP A 113 -6.01 2.34 13.05
C ASP A 113 -7.35 2.53 12.36
N GLN A 114 -7.63 3.73 11.83
CA GLN A 114 -8.82 3.99 11.01
C GLN A 114 -8.88 3.08 9.79
N ALA A 115 -7.77 2.93 9.08
CA ALA A 115 -7.71 2.07 7.90
C ALA A 115 -7.93 0.60 8.28
N ILE A 116 -7.26 0.10 9.31
CA ILE A 116 -7.41 -1.28 9.81
C ILE A 116 -8.86 -1.55 10.19
N GLN A 117 -9.49 -0.64 10.93
CA GLN A 117 -10.89 -0.78 11.34
C GLN A 117 -11.83 -0.83 10.12
N ALA A 118 -11.63 0.06 9.14
CA ALA A 118 -12.40 0.06 7.89
C ALA A 118 -12.24 -1.26 7.11
N PHE A 119 -11.01 -1.78 7.01
CA PHE A 119 -10.76 -3.08 6.41
C PHE A 119 -11.49 -4.22 7.11
N ILE A 120 -11.48 -4.24 8.45
CA ILE A 120 -12.15 -5.26 9.26
C ILE A 120 -13.66 -5.22 9.02
N GLU A 121 -14.28 -4.05 9.09
CA GLU A 121 -15.72 -3.87 8.88
C GLU A 121 -16.14 -4.33 7.47
N VAL A 122 -15.46 -3.83 6.44
CA VAL A 122 -15.75 -4.20 5.06
C VAL A 122 -15.42 -5.67 4.78
N GLY A 123 -14.34 -6.18 5.37
CA GLY A 123 -13.95 -7.59 5.24
C GLY A 123 -14.99 -8.56 5.80
N LYS A 124 -15.58 -8.23 6.94
CA LYS A 124 -16.69 -8.98 7.54
C LYS A 124 -17.96 -8.89 6.69
N GLU A 125 -18.32 -7.68 6.24
CA GLU A 125 -19.50 -7.45 5.40
C GLU A 125 -19.45 -8.26 4.10
N LEU A 126 -18.26 -8.37 3.48
CA LEU A 126 -18.07 -9.13 2.24
C LEU A 126 -17.73 -10.62 2.46
N GLY A 127 -17.66 -11.07 3.72
CA GLY A 127 -17.33 -12.45 4.06
C GLY A 127 -15.89 -12.86 3.74
N VAL A 128 -14.99 -11.90 3.64
CA VAL A 128 -13.55 -12.13 3.42
C VAL A 128 -12.87 -12.64 4.69
N ILE A 129 -13.32 -12.14 5.83
CA ILE A 129 -12.89 -12.54 7.17
C ILE A 129 -14.11 -12.84 8.04
N LYS A 130 -13.91 -13.56 9.15
CA LYS A 130 -14.97 -13.94 10.11
C LYS A 130 -15.26 -12.84 11.13
#